data_ae2dfbf66de49c7a724ab43acf5e07b4
#
_entry.id   ae2dfbf66de49c7a724ab43acf5e07b4
#
_cell.length_a   1.000
_cell.length_b   1.000
_cell.length_c   1.000
_cell.angle_alpha   90.00
_cell.angle_beta   90.00
_cell.angle_gamma   90.00
#
_symmetry.space_group_name_H-M   'P 1'
#
loop_
_entity.id
_entity.type
_entity.pdbx_description
1 polymer ?
#
loop_
_entity_poly.entity_id
_entity_poly.type
_entity_poly.pdbx_seq_one_letter_code
_entity_poly.pdbx_strand_id
1 'polypeptide(L)'
;SGRLANEYNPGKGRQTRFAFFGDPVVPVLYAAGAEESAVAETLLHDVPLSGGALRPDDYLDKVMGRLTVHRHLRLASFMGTGLRALGVDAADLTMTESDRYVETVRWSAAAHEDGFDGIVWMSRRCNTERAYMFFGDRVGSADLVIDPDFARAFALPDDIDWLTRMCVPLRVAIRR
;
A
#
# COMPACT_ATOMS: atom_id res chain seq x y z
N SER A 1 -13.36 5.43 12.56
CA SER A 1 -13.26 4.05 12.07
C SER A 1 -12.36 3.27 13.03
N GLY A 2 -12.87 2.20 13.65
CA GLY A 2 -12.10 1.39 14.61
C GLY A 2 -11.20 0.33 13.96
N ARG A 3 -10.63 0.60 12.78
CA ARG A 3 -9.73 -0.33 12.10
C ARG A 3 -8.33 -0.29 12.69
N LEU A 4 -7.73 -1.47 12.86
CA LEU A 4 -6.33 -1.63 13.26
C LEU A 4 -5.41 -1.52 12.04
N ALA A 5 -4.15 -1.09 12.26
CA ALA A 5 -3.17 -0.95 11.18
C ALA A 5 -2.80 -2.28 10.50
N ASN A 6 -2.99 -3.41 11.19
CA ASN A 6 -2.78 -4.77 10.65
C ASN A 6 -4.08 -5.50 10.29
N GLU A 7 -5.18 -4.76 10.11
CA GLU A 7 -6.46 -5.33 9.68
C GLU A 7 -6.49 -5.49 8.16
N TYR A 8 -6.70 -6.70 7.72
CA TYR A 8 -6.80 -7.04 6.30
C TYR A 8 -8.11 -6.58 5.68
N ASN A 9 -8.05 -6.12 4.45
CA ASN A 9 -9.23 -5.82 3.65
C ASN A 9 -9.80 -7.12 3.06
N PRO A 10 -11.03 -7.52 3.44
CA PRO A 10 -11.64 -8.77 3.00
C PRO A 10 -12.30 -8.71 1.60
N GLY A 11 -11.94 -7.73 0.77
CA GLY A 11 -12.53 -7.55 -0.56
C GLY A 11 -13.51 -6.38 -0.65
N LYS A 12 -13.38 -5.37 0.21
CA LYS A 12 -14.26 -4.19 0.21
C LYS A 12 -13.63 -3.02 -0.55
N GLY A 13 -14.47 -2.31 -1.30
CA GLY A 13 -14.09 -1.09 -2.02
C GLY A 13 -13.78 -1.35 -3.49
N ARG A 14 -13.05 -0.43 -4.11
CA ARG A 14 -12.67 -0.51 -5.53
C ARG A 14 -11.52 -1.50 -5.71
N GLN A 15 -11.46 -2.12 -6.88
CA GLN A 15 -10.31 -2.89 -7.32
C GLN A 15 -9.06 -2.02 -7.28
N THR A 16 -7.98 -2.59 -6.77
CA THR A 16 -6.65 -1.96 -6.75
C THR A 16 -5.73 -2.69 -7.73
N ARG A 17 -4.49 -2.22 -7.90
CA ARG A 17 -3.55 -2.79 -8.87
C ARG A 17 -3.36 -4.30 -8.72
N PHE A 18 -3.37 -4.82 -7.50
CA PHE A 18 -3.07 -6.22 -7.21
C PHE A 18 -4.18 -6.96 -6.44
N ALA A 19 -5.32 -6.33 -6.19
CA ALA A 19 -6.46 -6.92 -5.48
C ALA A 19 -7.78 -6.44 -6.10
N PHE A 20 -8.85 -7.24 -6.08
CA PHE A 20 -8.97 -8.48 -5.31
C PHE A 20 -9.01 -9.70 -6.23
N PHE A 21 -8.69 -10.88 -5.70
CA PHE A 21 -8.71 -12.15 -6.42
C PHE A 21 -9.12 -13.30 -5.47
N GLY A 22 -9.37 -14.49 -6.04
CA GLY A 22 -9.76 -15.70 -5.31
C GLY A 22 -11.27 -15.84 -5.10
N ASP A 23 -11.70 -17.08 -4.86
CA ASP A 23 -13.04 -17.46 -4.44
C ASP A 23 -12.94 -18.58 -3.39
N PRO A 24 -13.11 -18.27 -2.08
CA PRO A 24 -13.40 -16.94 -1.51
C PRO A 24 -12.28 -15.92 -1.77
N VAL A 25 -12.65 -14.62 -1.72
CA VAL A 25 -11.68 -13.53 -1.93
C VAL A 25 -10.56 -13.60 -0.88
N VAL A 26 -9.31 -13.56 -1.33
CA VAL A 26 -8.13 -13.50 -0.47
C VAL A 26 -8.05 -12.11 0.17
N PRO A 27 -8.11 -12.00 1.52
CA PRO A 27 -7.94 -10.72 2.19
C PRO A 27 -6.54 -10.16 1.97
N VAL A 28 -6.40 -8.85 1.81
CA VAL A 28 -5.10 -8.22 1.56
C VAL A 28 -4.81 -7.07 2.52
N LEU A 29 -3.52 -6.87 2.83
CA LEU A 29 -3.02 -5.73 3.57
C LEU A 29 -1.92 -5.06 2.76
N TYR A 30 -2.11 -3.76 2.45
CA TYR A 30 -1.09 -2.93 1.83
C TYR A 30 -0.23 -2.25 2.89
N ALA A 31 1.08 -2.20 2.65
CA ALA A 31 2.05 -1.52 3.50
C ALA A 31 3.17 -0.89 2.66
N ALA A 32 4.00 -0.08 3.30
CA ALA A 32 5.14 0.57 2.66
C ALA A 32 6.37 0.56 3.58
N GLY A 33 7.57 0.74 3.01
CA GLY A 33 8.83 0.72 3.74
C GLY A 33 9.10 1.98 4.57
N ALA A 34 8.43 3.10 4.23
CA ALA A 34 8.57 4.38 4.90
C ALA A 34 7.24 5.13 5.01
N GLU A 35 7.18 6.11 5.93
CA GLU A 35 5.99 6.92 6.15
C GLU A 35 5.59 7.72 4.88
N GLU A 36 6.59 8.27 4.19
CA GLU A 36 6.41 9.02 2.94
C GLU A 36 5.77 8.16 1.85
N SER A 37 6.25 6.93 1.72
CA SER A 37 5.75 5.97 0.75
C SER A 37 4.34 5.50 1.11
N ALA A 38 4.04 5.31 2.40
CA ALA A 38 2.71 4.97 2.86
C ALA A 38 1.69 6.08 2.53
N VAL A 39 2.05 7.34 2.75
CA VAL A 39 1.22 8.50 2.37
C VAL A 39 1.08 8.60 0.86
N ALA A 40 2.19 8.44 0.11
CA ALA A 40 2.20 8.53 -1.33
C ALA A 40 1.29 7.49 -2.00
N GLU A 41 1.32 6.25 -1.52
CA GLU A 41 0.50 5.15 -2.06
C GLU A 41 -0.96 5.19 -1.59
N THR A 42 -1.26 5.88 -0.48
CA THR A 42 -2.62 5.91 0.10
C THR A 42 -3.33 7.22 -0.17
N LEU A 43 -2.76 8.33 0.29
CA LEU A 43 -3.43 9.64 0.23
C LEU A 43 -3.14 10.39 -1.08
N LEU A 44 -1.97 10.19 -1.68
CA LEU A 44 -1.56 10.90 -2.88
C LEU A 44 -1.75 10.08 -4.16
N HIS A 45 -2.35 8.90 -4.06
CA HIS A 45 -2.54 7.99 -5.19
C HIS A 45 -3.21 8.68 -6.39
N ASP A 46 -4.25 9.46 -6.15
CA ASP A 46 -5.04 10.15 -7.18
C ASP A 46 -4.63 11.63 -7.36
N VAL A 47 -3.63 12.11 -6.61
CA VAL A 47 -3.14 13.49 -6.74
C VAL A 47 -2.16 13.57 -7.92
N PRO A 48 -2.34 14.51 -8.86
CA PRO A 48 -1.42 14.70 -9.97
C PRO A 48 0.02 15.02 -9.52
N LEU A 49 1.03 14.55 -10.27
CA LEU A 49 2.45 14.87 -9.99
C LEU A 49 2.78 16.37 -10.10
N SER A 50 1.96 17.13 -10.80
CA SER A 50 2.08 18.60 -10.87
C SER A 50 1.70 19.30 -9.57
N GLY A 51 1.11 18.57 -8.61
CA GLY A 51 0.62 19.07 -7.34
C GLY A 51 -0.89 19.08 -7.24
N GLY A 52 -1.41 19.42 -6.06
CA GLY A 52 -2.84 19.40 -5.80
C GLY A 52 -3.18 19.75 -4.35
N ALA A 53 -4.31 19.26 -3.88
CA ALA A 53 -4.73 19.45 -2.50
C ALA A 53 -5.48 18.21 -1.99
N LEU A 54 -5.27 17.85 -0.72
CA LEU A 54 -6.11 16.94 0.03
C LEU A 54 -7.17 17.71 0.79
N ARG A 55 -8.39 17.23 0.77
CA ARG A 55 -9.53 17.76 1.54
C ARG A 55 -9.69 16.97 2.83
N PRO A 56 -10.42 17.47 3.83
CA PRO A 56 -10.70 16.76 5.07
C PRO A 56 -11.18 15.32 4.87
N ASP A 57 -12.08 15.10 3.92
CA ASP A 57 -12.64 13.77 3.61
C ASP A 57 -11.60 12.78 3.08
N ASP A 58 -10.46 13.25 2.58
CA ASP A 58 -9.41 12.40 2.03
C ASP A 58 -8.52 11.80 3.14
N TYR A 59 -8.42 12.45 4.32
CA TYR A 59 -7.44 12.07 5.34
C TYR A 59 -7.97 11.95 6.78
N LEU A 60 -9.06 12.66 7.18
CA LEU A 60 -9.49 12.71 8.57
C LEU A 60 -9.87 11.35 9.17
N ASP A 61 -10.34 10.41 8.37
CA ASP A 61 -10.68 9.05 8.80
C ASP A 61 -9.50 8.07 8.72
N LYS A 62 -8.34 8.54 8.31
CA LYS A 62 -7.16 7.69 8.11
C LYS A 62 -6.26 7.69 9.34
N VAL A 63 -5.67 6.53 9.56
CA VAL A 63 -4.64 6.30 10.57
C VAL A 63 -3.44 5.64 9.92
N MET A 64 -2.25 5.97 10.40
CA MET A 64 -1.01 5.30 10.04
C MET A 64 -0.48 4.58 11.28
N GLY A 65 -0.19 3.30 11.16
CA GLY A 65 0.51 2.52 12.17
C GLY A 65 1.80 1.95 11.61
N ARG A 66 2.71 1.57 12.50
CA ARG A 66 3.93 0.84 12.17
C ARG A 66 3.73 -0.64 12.47
N LEU A 67 4.21 -1.49 11.59
CA LEU A 67 4.14 -2.94 11.74
C LEU A 67 5.55 -3.53 11.86
N THR A 68 5.75 -4.42 12.83
CA THR A 68 6.95 -5.22 12.97
C THR A 68 6.70 -6.62 12.43
N VAL A 69 7.58 -7.09 11.55
CA VAL A 69 7.51 -8.42 10.96
C VAL A 69 8.18 -9.43 11.89
N HIS A 70 7.45 -10.43 12.37
CA HIS A 70 7.91 -11.41 13.37
C HIS A 70 8.33 -12.77 12.80
N ARG A 71 8.26 -12.98 11.47
CA ARG A 71 8.83 -14.14 10.80
C ARG A 71 9.38 -13.80 9.42
N HIS A 72 10.15 -14.69 8.85
CA HIS A 72 10.54 -14.55 7.45
C HIS A 72 9.32 -14.72 6.54
N LEU A 73 9.12 -13.77 5.62
CA LEU A 73 8.05 -13.79 4.63
C LEU A 73 8.66 -14.02 3.24
N ARG A 74 8.04 -14.92 2.46
CA ARG A 74 8.36 -15.12 1.05
C ARG A 74 7.51 -14.18 0.22
N LEU A 75 8.13 -13.18 -0.40
CA LEU A 75 7.43 -12.22 -1.24
C LEU A 75 7.83 -12.38 -2.71
N ALA A 76 6.83 -12.43 -3.61
CA ALA A 76 7.10 -12.36 -5.03
C ALA A 76 7.62 -10.95 -5.38
N SER A 77 8.79 -10.90 -6.02
CA SER A 77 9.45 -9.62 -6.32
C SER A 77 8.98 -9.09 -7.68
N PHE A 78 8.15 -8.06 -7.64
CA PHE A 78 7.72 -7.30 -8.83
C PHE A 78 8.57 -6.04 -9.01
N MET A 79 9.89 -6.17 -8.80
CA MET A 79 10.86 -5.08 -8.93
C MET A 79 12.25 -5.60 -9.33
N GLY A 80 13.07 -4.74 -9.94
CA GLY A 80 14.46 -5.04 -10.25
C GLY A 80 14.62 -6.33 -11.06
N THR A 81 15.48 -7.22 -10.57
CA THR A 81 15.74 -8.52 -11.23
C THR A 81 14.52 -9.46 -11.23
N GLY A 82 13.56 -9.26 -10.33
CA GLY A 82 12.30 -10.02 -10.29
C GLY A 82 11.46 -9.77 -11.55
N LEU A 83 11.32 -8.52 -12.00
CA LEU A 83 10.62 -8.20 -13.25
C LEU A 83 11.31 -8.87 -14.46
N ARG A 84 12.65 -8.84 -14.48
CA ARG A 84 13.40 -9.51 -15.53
C ARG A 84 13.21 -11.02 -15.54
N ALA A 85 13.16 -11.65 -14.37
CA ALA A 85 12.89 -13.08 -14.24
C ALA A 85 11.48 -13.46 -14.72
N LEU A 86 10.52 -12.57 -14.53
CA LEU A 86 9.14 -12.74 -15.03
C LEU A 86 8.97 -12.36 -16.51
N GLY A 87 9.97 -11.72 -17.13
CA GLY A 87 9.92 -11.28 -18.52
C GLY A 87 8.95 -10.11 -18.77
N VAL A 88 8.74 -9.26 -17.75
CA VAL A 88 7.81 -8.11 -17.82
C VAL A 88 8.49 -6.81 -17.46
N ASP A 89 7.97 -5.70 -18.00
CA ASP A 89 8.41 -4.36 -17.64
C ASP A 89 7.58 -3.77 -16.47
N ALA A 90 8.19 -2.83 -15.75
CA ALA A 90 7.49 -2.11 -14.69
C ALA A 90 6.25 -1.37 -15.22
N ALA A 91 6.31 -0.86 -16.46
CA ALA A 91 5.18 -0.20 -17.13
C ALA A 91 3.96 -1.11 -17.27
N ASP A 92 4.18 -2.41 -17.48
CA ASP A 92 3.09 -3.39 -17.66
C ASP A 92 2.58 -4.00 -16.36
N LEU A 93 3.30 -3.86 -15.25
CA LEU A 93 2.95 -4.51 -13.99
C LEU A 93 2.74 -3.52 -12.84
N THR A 94 3.75 -2.72 -12.51
CA THR A 94 3.74 -1.90 -11.28
C THR A 94 3.44 -0.42 -11.53
N MET A 95 3.55 0.04 -12.76
CA MET A 95 3.29 1.44 -13.17
C MET A 95 2.02 1.60 -14.01
N THR A 96 1.17 0.58 -14.06
CA THR A 96 -0.08 0.57 -14.84
C THR A 96 -1.10 1.58 -14.32
N GLU A 97 -1.94 2.07 -15.22
CA GLU A 97 -3.15 2.84 -14.86
C GLU A 97 -4.28 1.90 -14.41
N SER A 98 -5.33 2.48 -13.83
CA SER A 98 -6.41 1.71 -13.19
C SER A 98 -7.25 0.87 -14.15
N ASP A 99 -7.31 1.22 -15.43
CA ASP A 99 -8.01 0.46 -16.48
C ASP A 99 -7.35 -0.90 -16.77
N ARG A 100 -6.08 -1.07 -16.41
CA ARG A 100 -5.32 -2.32 -16.59
C ARG A 100 -5.23 -3.19 -15.32
N TYR A 101 -5.91 -2.83 -14.24
CA TYR A 101 -5.82 -3.59 -12.97
C TYR A 101 -6.33 -5.03 -13.07
N VAL A 102 -7.23 -5.33 -14.00
CA VAL A 102 -7.67 -6.72 -14.27
C VAL A 102 -6.49 -7.61 -14.69
N GLU A 103 -5.53 -7.05 -15.44
CA GLU A 103 -4.33 -7.78 -15.87
C GLU A 103 -3.35 -7.98 -14.72
N THR A 104 -3.12 -6.92 -13.92
CA THR A 104 -2.12 -6.95 -12.84
C THR A 104 -2.57 -7.78 -11.65
N VAL A 105 -3.87 -7.90 -11.39
CA VAL A 105 -4.43 -8.80 -10.37
C VAL A 105 -4.12 -10.27 -10.65
N ARG A 106 -4.01 -10.68 -11.92
CA ARG A 106 -3.63 -12.05 -12.29
C ARG A 106 -2.22 -12.41 -11.82
N TRP A 107 -1.30 -11.45 -11.78
CA TRP A 107 0.06 -11.66 -11.28
C TRP A 107 0.08 -11.90 -9.77
N SER A 108 -0.74 -11.20 -8.99
CA SER A 108 -0.84 -11.47 -7.56
C SER A 108 -1.55 -12.79 -7.26
N ALA A 109 -2.56 -13.16 -8.06
CA ALA A 109 -3.18 -14.49 -7.98
C ALA A 109 -2.16 -15.60 -8.25
N ALA A 110 -1.35 -15.48 -9.32
CA ALA A 110 -0.29 -16.44 -9.61
C ALA A 110 0.76 -16.52 -8.50
N ALA A 111 1.19 -15.36 -7.95
CA ALA A 111 2.09 -15.34 -6.80
C ALA A 111 1.49 -16.04 -5.57
N HIS A 112 0.20 -15.86 -5.34
CA HIS A 112 -0.50 -16.57 -4.29
C HIS A 112 -0.54 -18.07 -4.57
N GLU A 113 -0.88 -18.54 -5.77
CA GLU A 113 -0.88 -19.97 -6.17
C GLU A 113 0.50 -20.60 -5.99
N ASP A 114 1.59 -19.86 -6.30
CA ASP A 114 2.98 -20.31 -6.13
C ASP A 114 3.47 -20.32 -4.66
N GLY A 115 2.61 -20.02 -3.71
CA GLY A 115 2.90 -20.17 -2.27
C GLY A 115 3.64 -18.97 -1.66
N PHE A 116 3.67 -17.80 -2.30
CA PHE A 116 4.21 -16.60 -1.68
C PHE A 116 3.26 -16.06 -0.59
N ASP A 117 3.81 -15.39 0.42
CA ASP A 117 3.09 -14.73 1.50
C ASP A 117 2.51 -13.37 1.08
N GLY A 118 2.97 -12.85 -0.04
CA GLY A 118 2.60 -11.54 -0.57
C GLY A 118 3.49 -11.15 -1.73
N ILE A 119 3.41 -9.89 -2.12
CA ILE A 119 4.21 -9.29 -3.19
C ILE A 119 4.93 -8.03 -2.71
N VAL A 120 6.04 -7.69 -3.36
CA VAL A 120 6.81 -6.46 -3.12
C VAL A 120 7.15 -5.80 -4.46
N TRP A 121 7.01 -4.46 -4.51
CA TRP A 121 7.36 -3.65 -5.68
C TRP A 121 7.94 -2.29 -5.28
N MET A 122 8.51 -1.57 -6.24
CA MET A 122 8.89 -0.18 -6.03
C MET A 122 7.65 0.71 -6.15
N SER A 123 7.46 1.57 -5.14
CA SER A 123 6.35 2.53 -5.16
C SER A 123 6.42 3.41 -6.41
N ARG A 124 5.33 3.51 -7.17
CA ARG A 124 5.25 4.40 -8.34
C ARG A 124 5.34 5.88 -7.94
N ARG A 125 4.84 6.20 -6.74
CA ARG A 125 4.75 7.57 -6.23
C ARG A 125 5.96 7.98 -5.40
N CYS A 126 6.71 6.98 -4.87
CA CYS A 126 7.90 7.17 -4.07
C CYS A 126 8.92 6.06 -4.46
N ASN A 127 9.54 6.19 -5.64
CA ASN A 127 10.34 5.11 -6.26
C ASN A 127 11.70 4.86 -5.59
N THR A 128 11.96 5.46 -4.44
CA THR A 128 13.07 5.13 -3.54
C THR A 128 12.68 4.08 -2.51
N GLU A 129 11.38 3.79 -2.37
CA GLU A 129 10.84 2.94 -1.31
C GLU A 129 9.99 1.79 -1.86
N ARG A 130 9.98 0.72 -1.09
CA ARG A 130 9.19 -0.48 -1.41
C ARG A 130 7.76 -0.33 -0.90
N ALA A 131 6.84 -0.85 -1.70
CA ALA A 131 5.47 -1.10 -1.30
C ALA A 131 5.22 -2.62 -1.25
N TYR A 132 4.31 -3.04 -0.41
CA TYR A 132 4.03 -4.43 -0.11
C TYR A 132 2.53 -4.69 -0.14
N MET A 133 2.15 -5.91 -0.52
CA MET A 133 0.82 -6.44 -0.26
C MET A 133 0.95 -7.84 0.32
N PHE A 134 0.38 -8.06 1.49
CA PHE A 134 0.38 -9.35 2.18
C PHE A 134 -0.95 -10.06 1.98
N PHE A 135 -0.92 -11.39 1.86
CA PHE A 135 -2.09 -12.23 1.72
C PHE A 135 -2.58 -12.68 3.11
N GLY A 136 -3.82 -12.30 3.46
CA GLY A 136 -4.34 -12.45 4.82
C GLY A 136 -4.70 -13.87 5.24
N ASP A 137 -4.78 -14.80 4.30
CA ASP A 137 -4.90 -16.23 4.56
C ASP A 137 -3.55 -16.91 4.90
N ARG A 138 -2.43 -16.18 4.73
CA ARG A 138 -1.06 -16.67 4.96
C ARG A 138 -0.29 -15.89 6.01
N VAL A 139 -0.53 -14.59 6.10
CA VAL A 139 0.15 -13.69 7.02
C VAL A 139 -0.86 -13.14 8.01
N GLY A 140 -0.76 -13.55 9.26
CA GLY A 140 -1.70 -13.15 10.31
C GLY A 140 -1.21 -11.95 11.11
N SER A 141 -2.07 -11.49 12.05
CA SER A 141 -1.75 -10.40 12.97
C SER A 141 -0.60 -10.72 13.94
N ALA A 142 -0.30 -12.00 14.16
CA ALA A 142 0.86 -12.43 14.93
C ALA A 142 2.18 -12.31 14.15
N ASP A 143 2.12 -12.32 12.82
CA ASP A 143 3.27 -12.17 11.94
C ASP A 143 3.60 -10.69 11.68
N LEU A 144 2.56 -9.84 11.70
CA LEU A 144 2.63 -8.38 11.51
C LEU A 144 2.07 -7.68 12.74
N VAL A 145 2.93 -7.48 13.73
CA VAL A 145 2.54 -6.91 15.03
C VAL A 145 2.58 -5.39 14.97
N ILE A 146 1.53 -4.76 15.48
CA ILE A 146 1.46 -3.30 15.59
C ILE A 146 2.48 -2.83 16.63
N ASP A 147 3.31 -1.85 16.25
CA ASP A 147 4.16 -1.11 17.18
C ASP A 147 3.27 -0.21 18.06
N PRO A 148 3.18 -0.46 19.39
CA PRO A 148 2.33 0.31 20.27
C PRO A 148 2.82 1.75 20.49
N ASP A 149 4.08 2.02 20.21
CA ASP A 149 4.72 3.32 20.44
C ASP A 149 4.63 4.24 19.21
N PHE A 150 3.99 3.77 18.13
CA PHE A 150 3.82 4.55 16.91
C PHE A 150 2.39 4.49 16.37
N ALA A 151 1.76 5.65 16.32
CA ALA A 151 0.52 5.87 15.58
C ALA A 151 0.41 7.33 15.12
N ARG A 152 -0.16 7.55 13.95
CA ARG A 152 -0.66 8.86 13.50
C ARG A 152 -2.13 8.77 13.19
N ALA A 153 -2.92 9.66 13.76
CA ALA A 153 -4.35 9.80 13.45
C ALA A 153 -4.58 11.18 12.84
N PHE A 154 -4.84 11.23 11.55
CA PHE A 154 -4.93 12.50 10.81
C PHE A 154 -6.19 13.34 11.15
N ALA A 155 -6.93 12.93 12.18
CA ALA A 155 -7.91 13.77 12.87
C ALA A 155 -7.29 14.64 13.98
N LEU A 156 -6.03 14.36 14.40
CA LEU A 156 -5.35 15.09 15.46
C LEU A 156 -4.52 16.25 14.89
N PRO A 157 -4.54 17.44 15.53
CA PRO A 157 -3.84 18.63 15.01
C PRO A 157 -2.35 18.42 14.72
N ASP A 158 -1.63 17.75 15.63
CA ASP A 158 -0.19 17.51 15.47
C ASP A 158 0.14 16.60 14.28
N ASP A 159 -0.72 15.61 14.01
CA ASP A 159 -0.57 14.71 12.86
C ASP A 159 -0.99 15.36 11.55
N ILE A 160 -1.97 16.27 11.57
CA ILE A 160 -2.28 17.13 10.41
C ILE A 160 -1.10 18.06 10.11
N ASP A 161 -0.46 18.63 11.12
CA ASP A 161 0.71 19.49 10.94
C ASP A 161 1.91 18.69 10.40
N TRP A 162 2.10 17.47 10.87
CA TRP A 162 3.09 16.56 10.29
C TRP A 162 2.78 16.24 8.82
N LEU A 163 1.53 15.86 8.49
CA LEU A 163 1.10 15.60 7.12
C LEU A 163 1.31 16.81 6.22
N THR A 164 0.98 18.02 6.72
CA THR A 164 1.18 19.27 6.00
C THR A 164 2.67 19.47 5.66
N ARG A 165 3.56 19.34 6.64
CA ARG A 165 5.01 19.49 6.41
C ARG A 165 5.55 18.46 5.41
N MET A 166 5.08 17.22 5.49
CA MET A 166 5.46 16.14 4.59
C MET A 166 4.99 16.39 3.15
N CYS A 167 3.81 16.97 2.98
CA CYS A 167 3.21 17.25 1.67
C CYS A 167 3.73 18.51 0.97
N VAL A 168 4.35 19.46 1.71
CA VAL A 168 4.90 20.71 1.13
C VAL A 168 5.87 20.47 -0.03
N PRO A 169 6.93 19.64 0.10
CA PRO A 169 7.86 19.40 -1.00
C PRO A 169 7.22 18.66 -2.18
N LEU A 170 6.09 18.00 -1.96
CA LEU A 170 5.31 17.27 -2.98
C LEU A 170 4.32 18.19 -3.71
N ARG A 171 4.28 19.50 -3.37
CA ARG A 171 3.34 20.49 -3.91
C ARG A 171 1.87 20.14 -3.66
N VAL A 172 1.59 19.49 -2.52
CA VAL A 172 0.24 19.12 -2.11
C VAL A 172 -0.16 19.94 -0.89
N ALA A 173 -1.25 20.70 -1.02
CA ALA A 173 -1.81 21.48 0.07
C ALA A 173 -2.77 20.63 0.92
N ILE A 174 -2.68 20.74 2.23
CA ILE A 174 -3.66 20.14 3.15
C ILE A 174 -4.70 21.21 3.47
N ARG A 175 -5.93 21.00 3.02
CA ARG A 175 -7.07 21.84 3.35
C ARG A 175 -7.66 21.40 4.69
N ARG A 176 -7.93 22.40 5.57
CA ARG A 176 -8.55 22.16 6.88
C ARG A 176 -10.03 22.52 6.86
#